data_6b968358084104d504dd1797fb8c0a6e
#
_entry.id   6b968358084104d504dd1797fb8c0a6e
#
_cell.length_a   1.000
_cell.length_b   1.000
_cell.length_c   1.000
_cell.angle_alpha   90.00
_cell.angle_beta   90.00
_cell.angle_gamma   90.00
#
_symmetry.space_group_name_H-M   'P 1'
#
loop_
_entity.id
_entity.type
_entity.pdbx_description
1 polymer ?
#
loop_
_entity_poly.entity_id
_entity_poly.type
_entity_poly.pdbx_seq_one_letter_code
_entity_poly.pdbx_strand_id
1 'polypeptide(L)'
;MIAERIATRRDGGSRTVIRLHETYRLVYGRGMTSPAHIAMFSIAAHGHVNPSLEVIRELVARGHRVTYAIPPAFAEKVAGTGAEPRLWNSTLPGPDADPEDWGSTLLDNVEPFLADAIQALPQLIEAYAGDEPDLVLHDIASYPARVLAHRWGVPAVSLSPNLVAWDGYEQEVAEPMWAEPKKTERGQAYYARFHAWLEENGITQHPDDFAGRPARSIVLIPKALQPHADRVDERVHSFVGACQGDRTAEGEWRRPAGAEKVVLVSLGSAFTKQPAFYRECVKAFGDLPGWHLVLQVGRHVGPADLGDVPDNVEVHSWVPQLAVLRQADLFVTHAGAGGSQEGLATATPMIAVPQAVDQFGNADMLQALGVARKVATEEATADILRGTALALVDDPEVARRLKEIQADMAQEGGTRRAADLIEAELPAR
;
A
#
# COMPACT_ATOMS: atom_id res chain seq x y z
N MET A 1 2.64 -41.63 0.28
CA MET A 1 2.84 -42.96 -0.29
C MET A 1 1.90 -43.21 -1.47
N ILE A 2 1.94 -42.30 -2.48
CA ILE A 2 1.27 -42.43 -3.81
C ILE A 2 2.18 -41.77 -4.85
N ALA A 3 3.44 -42.15 -4.90
CA ALA A 3 4.41 -41.61 -5.85
C ALA A 3 5.20 -42.72 -6.60
N GLU A 4 4.62 -43.92 -6.70
CA GLU A 4 5.23 -44.98 -7.51
C GLU A 4 4.16 -45.71 -8.29
N ARG A 5 3.95 -45.28 -9.53
CA ARG A 5 3.55 -46.05 -10.72
C ARG A 5 3.06 -45.15 -11.85
N ILE A 6 3.96 -44.44 -12.51
CA ILE A 6 3.81 -44.07 -13.92
C ILE A 6 5.20 -44.14 -14.54
N ALA A 7 5.59 -45.31 -14.97
CA ALA A 7 6.66 -45.48 -15.91
C ALA A 7 6.11 -46.26 -17.12
N THR A 8 6.43 -45.72 -18.31
CA THR A 8 6.42 -46.33 -19.61
C THR A 8 5.08 -46.62 -20.31
N ARG A 9 4.73 -45.72 -21.23
CA ARG A 9 4.43 -46.04 -22.63
C ARG A 9 4.68 -44.80 -23.50
N ARG A 10 5.66 -44.90 -24.39
CA ARG A 10 5.85 -43.99 -25.50
C ARG A 10 4.74 -44.21 -26.51
N ASP A 11 3.99 -43.16 -26.83
CA ASP A 11 3.39 -42.94 -28.14
C ASP A 11 2.67 -41.55 -28.13
N GLY A 12 3.06 -40.70 -29.09
CA GLY A 12 2.27 -39.57 -29.57
C GLY A 12 2.16 -38.31 -28.70
N GLY A 13 3.06 -37.37 -28.90
CA GLY A 13 3.24 -36.14 -28.10
C GLY A 13 2.10 -35.10 -28.03
N SER A 14 0.87 -35.39 -28.49
CA SER A 14 -0.24 -34.43 -28.41
C SER A 14 -1.31 -34.79 -27.37
N ARG A 15 -1.46 -36.07 -27.01
CA ARG A 15 -2.49 -36.52 -26.05
C ARG A 15 -2.09 -36.44 -24.60
N THR A 16 -0.80 -36.35 -24.30
CA THR A 16 -0.29 -36.33 -22.92
C THR A 16 -0.50 -34.95 -22.25
N VAL A 17 -0.36 -33.87 -23.02
CA VAL A 17 -0.57 -32.51 -22.50
C VAL A 17 -2.06 -32.25 -22.19
N ILE A 18 -2.96 -32.74 -23.05
CA ILE A 18 -4.42 -32.59 -22.85
C ILE A 18 -4.90 -33.38 -21.63
N ARG A 19 -4.35 -34.57 -21.35
CA ARG A 19 -4.72 -35.35 -20.16
C ARG A 19 -4.21 -34.75 -18.85
N LEU A 20 -3.05 -34.14 -18.83
CA LEU A 20 -2.57 -33.42 -17.64
C LEU A 20 -3.46 -32.20 -17.33
N HIS A 21 -3.93 -31.51 -18.36
CA HIS A 21 -4.83 -30.38 -18.20
C HIS A 21 -6.23 -30.78 -17.71
N GLU A 22 -6.78 -31.90 -18.20
CA GLU A 22 -8.07 -32.42 -17.71
C GLU A 22 -7.96 -33.00 -16.30
N THR A 23 -6.85 -33.65 -15.96
CA THR A 23 -6.62 -34.19 -14.60
C THR A 23 -6.43 -33.09 -13.58
N TYR A 24 -5.78 -31.98 -13.97
CA TYR A 24 -5.63 -30.79 -13.12
C TYR A 24 -7.00 -30.14 -12.82
N ARG A 25 -7.86 -30.02 -13.83
CA ARG A 25 -9.25 -29.50 -13.66
C ARG A 25 -10.12 -30.38 -12.77
N LEU A 26 -9.92 -31.70 -12.77
CA LEU A 26 -10.69 -32.65 -11.96
C LEU A 26 -10.24 -32.73 -10.50
N VAL A 27 -8.98 -32.42 -10.20
CA VAL A 27 -8.41 -32.51 -8.83
C VAL A 27 -8.58 -31.22 -8.05
N TYR A 28 -8.53 -30.06 -8.72
CA TYR A 28 -8.47 -28.73 -8.06
C TYR A 28 -9.73 -27.86 -8.21
N GLY A 29 -10.79 -28.34 -8.81
CA GLY A 29 -12.06 -27.62 -8.93
C GLY A 29 -12.06 -26.53 -10.04
N ARG A 30 -13.25 -26.10 -10.43
CA ARG A 30 -13.44 -25.02 -11.43
C ARG A 30 -12.87 -23.71 -10.89
N GLY A 31 -11.77 -23.23 -11.43
CA GLY A 31 -11.27 -21.88 -11.15
C GLY A 31 -9.78 -21.65 -11.18
N MET A 32 -8.92 -22.66 -11.39
CA MET A 32 -7.47 -22.40 -11.52
C MET A 32 -7.11 -22.06 -12.97
N THR A 33 -6.57 -20.85 -13.17
CA THR A 33 -5.91 -20.46 -14.41
C THR A 33 -4.63 -21.26 -14.59
N SER A 34 -4.19 -21.45 -15.85
CA SER A 34 -2.87 -22.08 -16.09
C SER A 34 -1.78 -21.21 -15.47
N PRO A 35 -0.71 -21.83 -14.90
CA PRO A 35 0.43 -21.07 -14.38
C PRO A 35 0.96 -20.07 -15.42
N ALA A 36 1.12 -18.83 -15.00
CA ALA A 36 1.58 -17.73 -15.85
C ALA A 36 2.82 -17.08 -15.22
N HIS A 37 3.61 -16.38 -16.03
CA HIS A 37 4.66 -15.49 -15.56
C HIS A 37 4.07 -14.08 -15.40
N ILE A 38 4.01 -13.58 -14.18
CA ILE A 38 3.53 -12.25 -13.85
C ILE A 38 4.71 -11.42 -13.36
N ALA A 39 4.91 -10.23 -13.91
CA ALA A 39 5.98 -9.33 -13.47
C ALA A 39 5.38 -8.11 -12.74
N MET A 40 5.80 -7.88 -11.49
CA MET A 40 5.46 -6.69 -10.72
C MET A 40 6.61 -5.68 -10.76
N PHE A 41 6.26 -4.40 -10.88
CA PHE A 41 7.20 -3.28 -10.90
C PHE A 41 6.76 -2.22 -9.89
N SER A 42 7.66 -1.81 -9.00
CA SER A 42 7.39 -0.76 -8.02
C SER A 42 8.62 0.10 -7.76
N ILE A 43 8.39 1.32 -7.31
CA ILE A 43 9.44 2.15 -6.73
C ILE A 43 9.79 1.67 -5.31
N ALA A 44 11.00 2.01 -4.85
CA ALA A 44 11.52 1.60 -3.54
C ALA A 44 10.98 2.47 -2.40
N ALA A 45 9.66 2.48 -2.21
CA ALA A 45 9.01 3.18 -1.12
C ALA A 45 8.08 2.24 -0.34
N HIS A 46 8.08 2.32 0.99
CA HIS A 46 7.27 1.46 1.85
C HIS A 46 5.77 1.52 1.52
N GLY A 47 5.25 2.72 1.21
CA GLY A 47 3.85 2.92 0.85
C GLY A 47 3.44 2.27 -0.48
N HIS A 48 4.40 1.99 -1.36
CA HIS A 48 4.18 1.38 -2.68
C HIS A 48 4.43 -0.13 -2.67
N VAL A 49 5.48 -0.59 -2.00
CA VAL A 49 5.84 -2.02 -1.96
C VAL A 49 4.94 -2.80 -1.02
N ASN A 50 4.79 -2.35 0.25
CA ASN A 50 4.07 -3.13 1.27
C ASN A 50 2.64 -3.52 0.89
N PRO A 51 1.80 -2.64 0.31
CA PRO A 51 0.43 -2.99 -0.06
C PRO A 51 0.33 -4.11 -1.09
N SER A 52 1.34 -4.28 -1.96
CA SER A 52 1.35 -5.30 -3.01
C SER A 52 1.76 -6.69 -2.50
N LEU A 53 2.52 -6.78 -1.40
CA LEU A 53 3.21 -8.03 -1.00
C LEU A 53 2.26 -9.20 -0.75
N GLU A 54 1.10 -8.98 -0.12
CA GLU A 54 0.14 -10.05 0.13
C GLU A 54 -0.57 -10.50 -1.15
N VAL A 55 -0.80 -9.58 -2.10
CA VAL A 55 -1.31 -9.94 -3.43
C VAL A 55 -0.30 -10.81 -4.18
N ILE A 56 0.98 -10.44 -4.12
CA ILE A 56 2.07 -11.21 -4.74
C ILE A 56 2.17 -12.59 -4.09
N ARG A 57 2.12 -12.70 -2.75
CA ARG A 57 2.13 -13.98 -2.02
C ARG A 57 0.98 -14.89 -2.45
N GLU A 58 -0.22 -14.33 -2.60
CA GLU A 58 -1.41 -15.07 -3.04
C GLU A 58 -1.23 -15.60 -4.47
N LEU A 59 -0.72 -14.79 -5.40
CA LEU A 59 -0.45 -15.21 -6.78
C LEU A 59 0.58 -16.34 -6.84
N VAL A 60 1.65 -16.26 -6.05
CA VAL A 60 2.64 -17.34 -5.91
C VAL A 60 2.00 -18.61 -5.32
N ALA A 61 1.17 -18.48 -4.28
CA ALA A 61 0.46 -19.60 -3.67
C ALA A 61 -0.53 -20.28 -4.64
N ARG A 62 -1.07 -19.53 -5.62
CA ARG A 62 -1.91 -20.06 -6.71
C ARG A 62 -1.11 -20.75 -7.81
N GLY A 63 0.22 -20.73 -7.73
CA GLY A 63 1.11 -21.43 -8.66
C GLY A 63 1.61 -20.59 -9.82
N HIS A 64 1.39 -19.27 -9.82
CA HIS A 64 2.01 -18.38 -10.79
C HIS A 64 3.49 -18.18 -10.45
N ARG A 65 4.32 -18.04 -11.48
CA ARG A 65 5.66 -17.53 -11.34
C ARG A 65 5.58 -16.02 -11.27
N VAL A 66 6.06 -15.41 -10.18
CA VAL A 66 6.07 -13.97 -10.03
C VAL A 66 7.50 -13.47 -9.98
N THR A 67 7.88 -12.57 -10.88
CA THR A 67 9.09 -11.76 -10.78
C THR A 67 8.72 -10.37 -10.27
N TYR A 68 9.60 -9.77 -9.48
CA TYR A 68 9.34 -8.43 -8.93
C TYR A 68 10.55 -7.53 -9.16
N ALA A 69 10.43 -6.58 -10.09
CA ALA A 69 11.45 -5.59 -10.38
C ALA A 69 11.47 -4.53 -9.26
N ILE A 70 12.55 -4.49 -8.49
CA ILE A 70 12.66 -3.64 -7.30
C ILE A 70 14.12 -3.29 -7.01
N PRO A 71 14.43 -2.09 -6.50
CA PRO A 71 15.75 -1.78 -5.96
C PRO A 71 16.15 -2.65 -4.76
N PRO A 72 17.47 -2.87 -4.53
CA PRO A 72 17.99 -3.83 -3.55
C PRO A 72 17.44 -3.72 -2.13
N ALA A 73 17.06 -2.52 -1.68
CA ALA A 73 16.55 -2.27 -0.32
C ALA A 73 15.32 -3.11 0.05
N PHE A 74 14.53 -3.57 -0.93
CA PHE A 74 13.34 -4.38 -0.72
C PHE A 74 13.48 -5.84 -1.17
N ALA A 75 14.65 -6.26 -1.66
CA ALA A 75 14.85 -7.57 -2.26
C ALA A 75 14.48 -8.73 -1.31
N GLU A 76 14.91 -8.68 -0.05
CA GLU A 76 14.61 -9.70 0.95
C GLU A 76 13.11 -9.77 1.26
N LYS A 77 12.46 -8.60 1.41
CA LYS A 77 11.02 -8.52 1.68
C LYS A 77 10.19 -9.12 0.52
N VAL A 78 10.59 -8.83 -0.72
CA VAL A 78 9.98 -9.41 -1.92
C VAL A 78 10.22 -10.92 -1.99
N ALA A 79 11.46 -11.39 -1.81
CA ALA A 79 11.78 -12.81 -1.77
C ALA A 79 10.96 -13.58 -0.72
N GLY A 80 10.68 -12.95 0.43
CA GLY A 80 9.82 -13.50 1.49
C GLY A 80 8.36 -13.76 1.07
N THR A 81 7.91 -13.25 -0.09
CA THR A 81 6.61 -13.59 -0.67
C THR A 81 6.65 -14.86 -1.54
N GLY A 82 7.82 -15.35 -1.89
CA GLY A 82 8.05 -16.41 -2.86
C GLY A 82 8.24 -15.89 -4.30
N ALA A 83 8.16 -14.57 -4.53
CA ALA A 83 8.49 -13.96 -5.81
C ALA A 83 10.00 -13.89 -6.03
N GLU A 84 10.41 -13.83 -7.29
CA GLU A 84 11.81 -13.68 -7.72
C GLU A 84 12.17 -12.19 -7.83
N PRO A 85 13.02 -11.62 -6.96
CA PRO A 85 13.46 -10.23 -7.12
C PRO A 85 14.27 -10.06 -8.41
N ARG A 86 13.92 -9.04 -9.21
CA ARG A 86 14.70 -8.56 -10.37
C ARG A 86 15.29 -7.21 -10.00
N LEU A 87 16.58 -7.20 -9.66
CA LEU A 87 17.22 -6.01 -9.10
C LEU A 87 17.62 -5.02 -10.20
N TRP A 88 17.43 -3.75 -9.90
CA TRP A 88 17.87 -2.63 -10.71
C TRP A 88 18.26 -1.44 -9.81
N ASN A 89 19.03 -0.49 -10.34
CA ASN A 89 19.51 0.67 -9.57
C ASN A 89 18.58 1.87 -9.82
N SER A 90 17.90 2.32 -8.79
CA SER A 90 17.08 3.53 -8.79
C SER A 90 17.90 4.76 -8.45
N THR A 91 17.53 5.90 -9.00
CA THR A 91 18.05 7.22 -8.66
C THR A 91 17.16 7.98 -7.69
N LEU A 92 16.01 7.40 -7.31
CA LEU A 92 15.12 7.98 -6.31
C LEU A 92 15.76 7.93 -4.92
N PRO A 93 15.40 8.86 -4.03
CA PRO A 93 15.78 8.76 -2.62
C PRO A 93 15.40 7.40 -2.04
N GLY A 94 16.26 6.86 -1.19
CA GLY A 94 16.03 5.55 -0.56
C GLY A 94 14.80 5.54 0.37
N PRO A 95 14.33 4.36 0.80
CA PRO A 95 13.13 4.24 1.66
C PRO A 95 13.28 4.91 3.02
N ASP A 96 14.51 5.15 3.46
CA ASP A 96 14.85 5.81 4.73
C ASP A 96 15.36 7.26 4.53
N ALA A 97 15.19 7.83 3.32
CA ALA A 97 15.60 9.20 3.01
C ALA A 97 14.81 10.22 3.83
N ASP A 98 15.43 11.35 4.13
CA ASP A 98 14.74 12.43 4.81
C ASP A 98 13.70 13.10 3.87
N PRO A 99 12.58 13.60 4.40
CA PRO A 99 11.55 14.28 3.60
C PRO A 99 12.10 15.46 2.78
N GLU A 100 13.15 16.11 3.25
CA GLU A 100 13.81 17.23 2.57
C GLU A 100 14.47 16.79 1.24
N ASP A 101 14.81 15.52 1.10
CA ASP A 101 15.40 14.97 -0.12
C ASP A 101 14.42 14.96 -1.32
N TRP A 102 13.11 15.07 -1.06
CA TRP A 102 12.05 15.10 -2.07
C TRP A 102 11.73 16.51 -2.59
N GLY A 103 12.27 17.57 -1.96
CA GLY A 103 11.99 18.95 -2.30
C GLY A 103 10.59 19.42 -1.87
N SER A 104 10.23 20.66 -2.27
CA SER A 104 9.03 21.33 -1.75
C SER A 104 7.99 21.69 -2.80
N THR A 105 8.33 21.65 -4.09
CA THR A 105 7.42 22.01 -5.18
C THR A 105 6.86 20.77 -5.89
N LEU A 106 5.76 20.94 -6.63
CA LEU A 106 5.19 19.86 -7.43
C LEU A 106 6.23 19.26 -8.40
N LEU A 107 7.01 20.11 -9.09
CA LEU A 107 8.02 19.64 -10.03
C LEU A 107 9.16 18.91 -9.33
N ASP A 108 9.56 19.32 -8.13
CA ASP A 108 10.55 18.60 -7.34
C ASP A 108 10.09 17.16 -7.02
N ASN A 109 8.77 16.98 -6.85
CA ASN A 109 8.19 15.69 -6.53
C ASN A 109 7.94 14.80 -7.75
N VAL A 110 7.81 15.32 -8.97
CA VAL A 110 7.46 14.51 -10.15
C VAL A 110 8.62 14.29 -11.12
N GLU A 111 9.55 15.27 -11.27
CA GLU A 111 10.71 15.13 -12.16
C GLU A 111 11.61 13.94 -11.82
N PRO A 112 11.88 13.63 -10.53
CA PRO A 112 12.69 12.47 -10.17
C PRO A 112 12.12 11.15 -10.69
N PHE A 113 10.79 10.98 -10.69
CA PHE A 113 10.17 9.75 -11.22
C PHE A 113 10.39 9.57 -12.71
N LEU A 114 10.32 10.65 -13.50
CA LEU A 114 10.63 10.59 -14.93
C LEU A 114 12.12 10.33 -15.16
N ALA A 115 12.99 10.98 -14.41
CA ALA A 115 14.44 10.78 -14.53
C ALA A 115 14.84 9.35 -14.18
N ASP A 116 14.29 8.82 -13.11
CA ASP A 116 14.48 7.43 -12.68
C ASP A 116 13.93 6.44 -13.72
N ALA A 117 12.75 6.70 -14.28
CA ALA A 117 12.14 5.88 -15.32
C ALA A 117 13.02 5.77 -16.57
N ILE A 118 13.58 6.89 -17.02
CA ILE A 118 14.48 6.93 -18.18
C ILE A 118 15.75 6.10 -17.94
N GLN A 119 16.30 6.20 -16.73
CA GLN A 119 17.53 5.48 -16.35
C GLN A 119 17.26 4.00 -16.04
N ALA A 120 16.10 3.65 -15.48
CA ALA A 120 15.71 2.29 -15.13
C ALA A 120 15.37 1.44 -16.38
N LEU A 121 14.74 2.04 -17.40
CA LEU A 121 14.22 1.31 -18.55
C LEU A 121 15.26 0.40 -19.25
N PRO A 122 16.47 0.86 -19.60
CA PRO A 122 17.47 -0.03 -20.23
C PRO A 122 17.90 -1.17 -19.33
N GLN A 123 18.03 -0.97 -18.02
CA GLN A 123 18.36 -2.02 -17.07
C GLN A 123 17.27 -3.09 -17.01
N LEU A 124 16.01 -2.66 -17.00
CA LEU A 124 14.85 -3.56 -16.95
C LEU A 124 14.67 -4.32 -18.28
N ILE A 125 14.93 -3.70 -19.43
CA ILE A 125 14.97 -4.40 -20.72
C ILE A 125 15.99 -5.54 -20.68
N GLU A 126 17.20 -5.29 -20.17
CA GLU A 126 18.25 -6.31 -20.04
C GLU A 126 17.84 -7.40 -19.03
N ALA A 127 17.30 -7.02 -17.89
CA ALA A 127 16.90 -7.95 -16.82
C ALA A 127 15.78 -8.94 -17.24
N TYR A 128 14.96 -8.56 -18.23
CA TYR A 128 13.85 -9.38 -18.74
C TYR A 128 14.10 -9.92 -20.15
N ALA A 129 15.30 -9.75 -20.73
CA ALA A 129 15.59 -10.21 -22.07
C ALA A 129 15.46 -11.74 -22.20
N GLY A 130 14.49 -12.21 -23.00
CA GLY A 130 14.19 -13.63 -23.20
C GLY A 130 13.41 -14.27 -22.02
N ASP A 131 12.90 -13.45 -21.10
CA ASP A 131 12.09 -13.89 -19.96
C ASP A 131 10.91 -12.90 -19.74
N GLU A 132 10.26 -12.53 -20.85
CA GLU A 132 9.13 -11.60 -20.84
C GLU A 132 7.93 -12.23 -20.13
N PRO A 133 7.16 -11.44 -19.33
CA PRO A 133 5.99 -11.94 -18.61
C PRO A 133 4.74 -12.07 -19.51
N ASP A 134 3.76 -12.82 -19.05
CA ASP A 134 2.41 -12.90 -19.65
C ASP A 134 1.54 -11.68 -19.26
N LEU A 135 1.85 -11.03 -18.12
CA LEU A 135 1.13 -9.88 -17.58
C LEU A 135 2.05 -9.01 -16.73
N VAL A 136 1.91 -7.71 -16.84
CA VAL A 136 2.61 -6.70 -16.02
C VAL A 136 1.70 -6.15 -14.94
N LEU A 137 2.14 -6.22 -13.69
CA LEU A 137 1.60 -5.44 -12.58
C LEU A 137 2.51 -4.25 -12.31
N HIS A 138 1.95 -3.11 -11.96
CA HIS A 138 2.76 -1.94 -11.65
C HIS A 138 2.10 -1.03 -10.63
N ASP A 139 2.91 -0.34 -9.82
CA ASP A 139 2.42 0.81 -9.07
C ASP A 139 2.30 2.05 -9.99
N ILE A 140 1.65 3.09 -9.49
CA ILE A 140 1.35 4.31 -10.27
C ILE A 140 2.63 5.05 -10.71
N ALA A 141 3.71 4.98 -9.94
CA ALA A 141 4.95 5.72 -10.19
C ALA A 141 5.96 4.92 -11.04
N SER A 142 5.70 3.63 -11.29
CA SER A 142 6.58 2.78 -12.08
C SER A 142 6.32 2.93 -13.59
N TYR A 143 6.68 4.07 -14.16
CA TYR A 143 6.50 4.38 -15.59
C TYR A 143 7.16 3.36 -16.53
N PRO A 144 8.38 2.82 -16.25
CA PRO A 144 9.01 1.83 -17.12
C PRO A 144 8.17 0.57 -17.33
N ALA A 145 7.39 0.15 -16.35
CA ALA A 145 6.53 -1.02 -16.43
C ALA A 145 5.49 -0.91 -17.56
N ARG A 146 4.89 0.27 -17.72
CA ARG A 146 3.89 0.51 -18.78
C ARG A 146 4.53 0.57 -20.15
N VAL A 147 5.75 1.11 -20.25
CA VAL A 147 6.55 1.09 -21.49
C VAL A 147 6.91 -0.36 -21.87
N LEU A 148 7.34 -1.16 -20.90
CA LEU A 148 7.69 -2.57 -21.11
C LEU A 148 6.47 -3.40 -21.51
N ALA A 149 5.31 -3.22 -20.85
CA ALA A 149 4.07 -3.89 -21.23
C ALA A 149 3.68 -3.57 -22.68
N HIS A 150 3.77 -2.29 -23.08
CA HIS A 150 3.54 -1.87 -24.47
C HIS A 150 4.52 -2.57 -25.44
N ARG A 151 5.81 -2.60 -25.11
CA ARG A 151 6.87 -3.22 -25.91
C ARG A 151 6.69 -4.72 -26.07
N TRP A 152 6.26 -5.42 -25.02
CA TRP A 152 6.04 -6.87 -25.02
C TRP A 152 4.66 -7.26 -25.58
N GLY A 153 3.73 -6.30 -25.73
CA GLY A 153 2.37 -6.55 -26.18
C GLY A 153 1.53 -7.34 -25.17
N VAL A 154 1.79 -7.17 -23.88
CA VAL A 154 1.10 -7.86 -22.79
C VAL A 154 0.20 -6.91 -21.98
N PRO A 155 -0.85 -7.42 -21.31
CA PRO A 155 -1.69 -6.61 -20.44
C PRO A 155 -0.89 -5.95 -19.32
N ALA A 156 -1.28 -4.72 -18.94
CA ALA A 156 -0.76 -3.99 -17.79
C ALA A 156 -1.87 -3.65 -16.82
N VAL A 157 -1.70 -4.00 -15.55
CA VAL A 157 -2.65 -3.75 -14.47
C VAL A 157 -1.97 -2.95 -13.36
N SER A 158 -2.55 -1.82 -13.01
CA SER A 158 -2.08 -1.03 -11.87
C SER A 158 -2.54 -1.66 -10.55
N LEU A 159 -1.61 -1.85 -9.61
CA LEU A 159 -1.93 -2.07 -8.19
C LEU A 159 -1.80 -0.74 -7.48
N SER A 160 -2.94 -0.07 -7.22
CA SER A 160 -2.95 1.27 -6.65
C SER A 160 -3.13 1.25 -5.13
N PRO A 161 -2.10 1.58 -4.34
CA PRO A 161 -2.26 1.75 -2.91
C PRO A 161 -2.78 3.15 -2.52
N ASN A 162 -3.10 3.97 -3.52
CA ASN A 162 -3.47 5.38 -3.39
C ASN A 162 -4.89 5.63 -3.89
N LEU A 163 -5.36 6.86 -3.66
CA LEU A 163 -6.59 7.39 -4.26
C LEU A 163 -6.51 7.33 -5.79
N VAL A 164 -7.66 7.14 -6.42
CA VAL A 164 -7.77 7.13 -7.89
C VAL A 164 -8.62 8.30 -8.37
N ALA A 165 -8.43 8.69 -9.61
CA ALA A 165 -9.20 9.77 -10.23
C ALA A 165 -10.67 9.36 -10.39
N TRP A 166 -11.57 10.35 -10.23
CA TRP A 166 -13.01 10.23 -10.44
C TRP A 166 -13.46 11.10 -11.63
N ASP A 167 -14.66 10.97 -12.06
CA ASP A 167 -15.21 11.82 -13.11
C ASP A 167 -15.23 13.29 -12.63
N GLY A 168 -14.53 14.18 -13.35
CA GLY A 168 -14.29 15.58 -12.97
C GLY A 168 -12.99 15.83 -12.19
N TYR A 169 -12.20 14.80 -11.85
CA TYR A 169 -10.91 14.98 -11.17
C TYR A 169 -9.96 15.93 -11.93
N GLU A 170 -9.96 15.84 -13.27
CA GLU A 170 -9.12 16.69 -14.11
C GLU A 170 -9.37 18.18 -13.81
N GLN A 171 -10.63 18.59 -13.87
CA GLN A 171 -11.04 20.00 -13.69
C GLN A 171 -10.96 20.46 -12.22
N GLU A 172 -11.27 19.55 -11.30
CA GLU A 172 -11.39 19.85 -9.86
C GLU A 172 -10.03 19.86 -9.17
N VAL A 173 -9.09 19.05 -9.62
CA VAL A 173 -7.80 18.82 -8.92
C VAL A 173 -6.59 18.98 -9.84
N ALA A 174 -6.52 18.24 -10.97
CA ALA A 174 -5.30 18.16 -11.76
C ALA A 174 -5.00 19.49 -12.48
N GLU A 175 -5.98 20.09 -13.19
CA GLU A 175 -5.79 21.36 -13.88
C GLU A 175 -5.40 22.48 -12.91
N PRO A 176 -6.07 22.72 -11.77
CA PRO A 176 -5.64 23.74 -10.81
C PRO A 176 -4.23 23.50 -10.26
N MET A 177 -3.89 22.25 -9.96
CA MET A 177 -2.57 21.88 -9.42
C MET A 177 -1.45 22.15 -10.42
N TRP A 178 -1.69 21.86 -11.72
CA TRP A 178 -0.70 22.02 -12.78
C TRP A 178 -0.73 23.39 -13.48
N ALA A 179 -1.71 24.25 -13.19
CA ALA A 179 -1.93 25.52 -13.89
C ALA A 179 -0.69 26.44 -13.92
N GLU A 180 -0.04 26.64 -12.77
CA GLU A 180 1.16 27.47 -12.69
C GLU A 180 2.44 26.71 -13.10
N PRO A 181 2.69 25.45 -12.63
CA PRO A 181 3.86 24.69 -13.08
C PRO A 181 3.99 24.61 -14.61
N LYS A 182 2.90 24.35 -15.33
CA LYS A 182 2.90 24.24 -16.83
C LYS A 182 3.31 25.52 -17.54
N LYS A 183 3.18 26.68 -16.91
CA LYS A 183 3.58 28.00 -17.50
C LYS A 183 5.07 28.29 -17.33
N THR A 184 5.75 27.61 -16.42
CA THR A 184 7.17 27.81 -16.15
C THR A 184 8.04 27.18 -17.23
N GLU A 185 9.23 27.71 -17.46
CA GLU A 185 10.23 27.12 -18.36
C GLU A 185 10.58 25.67 -17.90
N ARG A 186 10.71 25.47 -16.60
CA ARG A 186 10.98 24.15 -16.00
C ARG A 186 9.86 23.16 -16.28
N GLY A 187 8.60 23.55 -16.09
CA GLY A 187 7.45 22.69 -16.38
C GLY A 187 7.31 22.35 -17.85
N GLN A 188 7.55 23.32 -18.75
CA GLN A 188 7.57 23.09 -20.19
C GLN A 188 8.68 22.09 -20.58
N ALA A 189 9.87 22.24 -20.00
CA ALA A 189 10.98 21.30 -20.22
C ALA A 189 10.66 19.89 -19.70
N TYR A 190 10.00 19.75 -18.54
CA TYR A 190 9.54 18.49 -18.00
C TYR A 190 8.59 17.79 -18.97
N TYR A 191 7.55 18.48 -19.46
CA TYR A 191 6.59 17.91 -20.40
C TYR A 191 7.23 17.55 -21.75
N ALA A 192 8.11 18.42 -22.28
CA ALA A 192 8.84 18.14 -23.52
C ALA A 192 9.71 16.89 -23.39
N ARG A 193 10.43 16.72 -22.28
CA ARG A 193 11.24 15.54 -21.99
C ARG A 193 10.38 14.27 -21.85
N PHE A 194 9.23 14.38 -21.19
CA PHE A 194 8.34 13.25 -21.03
C PHE A 194 7.73 12.81 -22.36
N HIS A 195 7.25 13.76 -23.17
CA HIS A 195 6.78 13.48 -24.54
C HIS A 195 7.84 12.78 -25.38
N ALA A 196 9.05 13.34 -25.43
CA ALA A 196 10.15 12.76 -26.20
C ALA A 196 10.44 11.30 -25.76
N TRP A 197 10.48 11.04 -24.46
CA TRP A 197 10.70 9.68 -23.94
C TRP A 197 9.58 8.71 -24.30
N LEU A 198 8.32 9.13 -24.28
CA LEU A 198 7.18 8.32 -24.71
C LEU A 198 7.26 8.01 -26.22
N GLU A 199 7.55 9.03 -27.06
CA GLU A 199 7.68 8.87 -28.52
C GLU A 199 8.84 7.93 -28.90
N GLU A 200 10.00 8.06 -28.22
CA GLU A 200 11.15 7.15 -28.40
C GLU A 200 10.79 5.68 -28.11
N ASN A 201 9.77 5.46 -27.25
CA ASN A 201 9.29 4.12 -26.91
C ASN A 201 8.00 3.71 -27.64
N GLY A 202 7.60 4.47 -28.69
CA GLY A 202 6.44 4.15 -29.53
C GLY A 202 5.09 4.44 -28.88
N ILE A 203 5.04 5.27 -27.83
CA ILE A 203 3.83 5.62 -27.11
C ILE A 203 3.38 7.04 -27.51
N THR A 204 2.14 7.16 -27.98
CA THR A 204 1.56 8.43 -28.46
C THR A 204 0.64 9.10 -27.45
N GLN A 205 0.43 8.52 -26.27
CA GLN A 205 -0.39 9.10 -25.21
C GLN A 205 0.22 10.41 -24.70
N HIS A 206 -0.66 11.34 -24.25
CA HIS A 206 -0.21 12.51 -23.53
C HIS A 206 0.42 12.10 -22.18
N PRO A 207 1.50 12.76 -21.70
CA PRO A 207 2.13 12.48 -20.41
C PRO A 207 1.15 12.34 -19.23
N ASP A 208 0.18 13.24 -19.09
CA ASP A 208 -0.81 13.20 -18.02
C ASP A 208 -1.68 11.92 -18.10
N ASP A 209 -2.13 11.54 -19.29
CA ASP A 209 -2.88 10.30 -19.50
C ASP A 209 -2.02 9.07 -19.24
N PHE A 210 -0.77 9.10 -19.69
CA PHE A 210 0.17 8.01 -19.43
C PHE A 210 0.46 7.87 -17.93
N ALA A 211 0.70 8.95 -17.19
CA ALA A 211 0.99 8.90 -15.76
C ALA A 211 -0.26 8.57 -14.92
N GLY A 212 -1.42 9.20 -15.22
CA GLY A 212 -2.59 9.21 -14.35
C GLY A 212 -3.72 8.26 -14.70
N ARG A 213 -3.75 7.70 -15.96
CA ARG A 213 -4.90 6.91 -16.44
C ARG A 213 -4.48 5.50 -16.85
N PRO A 214 -4.44 4.54 -15.92
CA PRO A 214 -4.21 3.13 -16.24
C PRO A 214 -5.41 2.55 -17.02
N ALA A 215 -5.16 1.62 -17.93
CA ALA A 215 -6.23 0.90 -18.63
C ALA A 215 -7.05 0.01 -17.67
N ARG A 216 -6.39 -0.51 -16.64
CA ARG A 216 -7.00 -1.35 -15.60
C ARG A 216 -6.27 -1.08 -14.27
N SER A 217 -7.03 -0.97 -13.18
CA SER A 217 -6.48 -0.71 -11.85
C SER A 217 -7.21 -1.53 -10.78
N ILE A 218 -6.45 -2.16 -9.93
CA ILE A 218 -6.92 -2.81 -8.70
C ILE A 218 -6.51 -1.91 -7.54
N VAL A 219 -7.50 -1.38 -6.83
CA VAL A 219 -7.33 -0.35 -5.81
C VAL A 219 -7.25 -1.02 -4.45
N LEU A 220 -6.09 -0.91 -3.81
CA LEU A 220 -5.73 -1.60 -2.57
C LEU A 220 -6.08 -0.80 -1.31
N ILE A 221 -6.91 0.23 -1.45
CA ILE A 221 -7.48 0.96 -0.32
C ILE A 221 -8.98 0.70 -0.23
N PRO A 222 -9.58 0.79 0.95
CA PRO A 222 -11.02 0.70 1.12
C PRO A 222 -11.76 1.77 0.32
N LYS A 223 -12.86 1.41 -0.33
CA LYS A 223 -13.72 2.37 -1.07
C LYS A 223 -14.19 3.51 -0.17
N ALA A 224 -14.38 3.25 1.12
CA ALA A 224 -14.74 4.27 2.12
C ALA A 224 -13.71 5.41 2.25
N LEU A 225 -12.42 5.16 1.94
CA LEU A 225 -11.38 6.19 1.94
C LEU A 225 -11.23 6.92 0.59
N GLN A 226 -12.03 6.57 -0.42
CA GLN A 226 -11.97 7.20 -1.73
C GLN A 226 -12.94 8.39 -1.78
N PRO A 227 -12.46 9.64 -1.93
CA PRO A 227 -13.34 10.78 -2.22
C PRO A 227 -14.10 10.53 -3.53
N HIS A 228 -15.36 10.96 -3.57
CA HIS A 228 -16.23 10.82 -4.75
C HIS A 228 -16.25 9.39 -5.33
N ALA A 229 -16.27 8.38 -4.44
CA ALA A 229 -16.22 6.97 -4.83
C ALA A 229 -17.37 6.55 -5.79
N ASP A 230 -18.48 7.26 -5.73
CA ASP A 230 -19.65 7.12 -6.64
C ASP A 230 -19.39 7.64 -8.06
N ARG A 231 -18.33 8.44 -8.25
CA ARG A 231 -17.91 9.01 -9.54
C ARG A 231 -16.70 8.31 -10.14
N VAL A 232 -16.16 7.28 -9.48
CA VAL A 232 -15.04 6.49 -9.99
C VAL A 232 -15.54 5.51 -11.07
N ASP A 233 -14.82 5.42 -12.20
CA ASP A 233 -15.15 4.45 -13.26
C ASP A 233 -14.79 3.02 -12.81
N GLU A 234 -15.79 2.25 -12.38
CA GLU A 234 -15.64 0.87 -11.92
C GLU A 234 -15.24 -0.12 -13.03
N ARG A 235 -15.31 0.26 -14.32
CA ARG A 235 -14.79 -0.55 -15.43
C ARG A 235 -13.25 -0.53 -15.44
N VAL A 236 -12.65 0.55 -15.01
CA VAL A 236 -11.21 0.73 -14.91
C VAL A 236 -10.71 0.36 -13.51
N HIS A 237 -11.37 0.84 -12.48
CA HIS A 237 -10.94 0.74 -11.08
C HIS A 237 -11.79 -0.26 -10.30
N SER A 238 -11.18 -1.30 -9.75
CA SER A 238 -11.85 -2.22 -8.83
C SER A 238 -11.29 -2.06 -7.43
N PHE A 239 -12.10 -1.61 -6.49
CA PHE A 239 -11.75 -1.57 -5.08
C PHE A 239 -11.78 -2.99 -4.51
N VAL A 240 -10.72 -3.37 -3.83
CA VAL A 240 -10.60 -4.65 -3.15
C VAL A 240 -10.32 -4.48 -1.65
N GLY A 241 -10.18 -3.24 -1.18
CA GLY A 241 -9.84 -2.94 0.19
C GLY A 241 -8.37 -3.23 0.53
N ALA A 242 -8.07 -3.17 1.82
CA ALA A 242 -6.72 -3.40 2.30
C ALA A 242 -6.28 -4.85 2.14
N CYS A 243 -5.15 -5.07 1.45
CA CYS A 243 -4.52 -6.38 1.30
C CYS A 243 -3.44 -6.58 2.38
N GLN A 244 -3.86 -6.78 3.62
CA GLN A 244 -2.95 -6.77 4.78
C GLN A 244 -2.44 -8.15 5.21
N GLY A 245 -3.07 -9.24 4.75
CA GLY A 245 -2.78 -10.58 5.24
C GLY A 245 -3.11 -10.76 6.74
N ASP A 246 -2.67 -11.86 7.33
CA ASP A 246 -2.83 -12.10 8.78
C ASP A 246 -1.69 -11.47 9.61
N ARG A 247 -0.54 -11.21 8.97
CA ARG A 247 0.67 -10.62 9.55
C ARG A 247 1.15 -11.31 10.84
N THR A 248 0.83 -12.59 11.01
CA THR A 248 1.26 -13.37 12.19
C THR A 248 2.78 -13.48 12.32
N ALA A 249 3.52 -13.39 11.21
CA ALA A 249 4.99 -13.36 11.20
C ALA A 249 5.58 -12.12 11.89
N GLU A 250 4.82 -11.04 12.09
CA GLU A 250 5.26 -9.85 12.80
C GLU A 250 5.25 -10.04 14.33
N GLY A 251 4.66 -11.09 14.84
CA GLY A 251 4.60 -11.43 16.24
C GLY A 251 3.21 -11.31 16.86
N GLU A 252 3.13 -11.65 18.13
CA GLU A 252 1.91 -11.56 18.94
C GLU A 252 2.03 -10.44 19.96
N TRP A 253 0.91 -9.85 20.28
CA TRP A 253 0.73 -8.99 21.45
C TRP A 253 -0.53 -9.41 22.18
N ARG A 254 -0.53 -9.30 23.50
CA ARG A 254 -1.69 -9.69 24.33
C ARG A 254 -2.00 -8.56 25.30
N ARG A 255 -3.28 -8.22 25.41
CA ARG A 255 -3.79 -7.26 26.37
C ARG A 255 -3.37 -7.66 27.79
N PRO A 256 -2.73 -6.79 28.57
CA PRO A 256 -2.38 -7.05 29.95
C PRO A 256 -3.62 -7.34 30.82
N ALA A 257 -3.46 -8.28 31.76
CA ALA A 257 -4.52 -8.56 32.72
C ALA A 257 -4.86 -7.33 33.55
N GLY A 258 -6.14 -6.96 33.61
CA GLY A 258 -6.61 -5.77 34.32
C GLY A 258 -6.67 -4.49 33.49
N ALA A 259 -6.21 -4.48 32.25
CA ALA A 259 -6.43 -3.37 31.33
C ALA A 259 -7.88 -3.35 30.82
N GLU A 260 -8.66 -2.38 31.23
CA GLU A 260 -10.04 -2.18 30.77
C GLU A 260 -10.05 -1.53 29.38
N LYS A 261 -9.12 -0.59 29.13
CA LYS A 261 -8.93 0.10 27.85
C LYS A 261 -7.47 0.02 27.44
N VAL A 262 -7.23 -0.12 26.15
CA VAL A 262 -5.89 -0.12 25.55
C VAL A 262 -5.80 0.96 24.50
N VAL A 263 -4.78 1.80 24.60
CA VAL A 263 -4.42 2.80 23.58
C VAL A 263 -3.15 2.38 22.87
N LEU A 264 -3.19 2.32 21.55
CA LEU A 264 -1.97 2.28 20.74
C LEU A 264 -1.62 3.70 20.29
N VAL A 265 -0.37 4.09 20.45
CA VAL A 265 0.19 5.31 19.84
C VAL A 265 1.27 4.91 18.85
N SER A 266 1.12 5.29 17.58
CA SER A 266 2.13 5.04 16.55
C SER A 266 2.10 6.13 15.47
N LEU A 267 3.24 6.78 15.27
CA LEU A 267 3.45 7.72 14.15
C LEU A 267 4.03 7.04 12.90
N GLY A 268 3.91 5.71 12.79
CA GLY A 268 4.41 4.93 11.66
C GLY A 268 5.93 4.71 11.71
N SER A 269 6.61 4.81 10.57
CA SER A 269 8.04 4.50 10.45
C SER A 269 8.92 5.70 10.09
N ALA A 270 8.38 6.77 9.50
CA ALA A 270 9.17 7.87 8.94
C ALA A 270 9.31 9.06 9.90
N PHE A 271 8.22 9.65 10.35
CA PHE A 271 8.20 10.91 11.12
C PHE A 271 8.15 10.67 12.63
N THR A 272 8.94 9.72 13.15
CA THR A 272 8.86 9.26 14.54
C THR A 272 9.73 10.05 15.53
N LYS A 273 10.56 10.99 15.08
CA LYS A 273 11.44 11.79 15.98
C LYS A 273 10.66 12.91 16.68
N GLN A 274 9.66 12.53 17.49
CA GLN A 274 8.71 13.43 18.16
C GLN A 274 8.67 13.23 19.70
N PRO A 275 9.79 13.38 20.42
CA PRO A 275 9.84 13.07 21.85
C PRO A 275 8.90 13.95 22.68
N ALA A 276 8.63 15.20 22.25
CA ALA A 276 7.70 16.08 22.93
C ALA A 276 6.26 15.55 22.87
N PHE A 277 5.81 15.12 21.70
CA PHE A 277 4.50 14.51 21.50
C PHE A 277 4.34 13.23 22.31
N TYR A 278 5.33 12.34 22.31
CA TYR A 278 5.25 11.10 23.10
C TYR A 278 5.19 11.37 24.61
N ARG A 279 5.88 12.41 25.11
CA ARG A 279 5.71 12.83 26.52
C ARG A 279 4.30 13.27 26.84
N GLU A 280 3.64 13.98 25.92
CA GLU A 280 2.23 14.34 26.10
C GLU A 280 1.32 13.10 26.09
N CYS A 281 1.61 12.09 25.25
CA CYS A 281 0.89 10.81 25.28
C CYS A 281 1.06 10.07 26.62
N VAL A 282 2.30 10.01 27.16
CA VAL A 282 2.56 9.41 28.48
C VAL A 282 1.79 10.14 29.57
N LYS A 283 1.77 11.48 29.59
CA LYS A 283 0.97 12.27 30.55
C LYS A 283 -0.55 12.09 30.37
N ALA A 284 -0.99 11.91 29.13
CA ALA A 284 -2.42 11.72 28.82
C ALA A 284 -2.96 10.41 29.37
N PHE A 285 -2.20 9.31 29.24
CA PHE A 285 -2.68 7.94 29.46
C PHE A 285 -1.96 7.20 30.59
N GLY A 286 -0.77 7.66 31.01
CA GLY A 286 0.08 6.95 31.94
C GLY A 286 -0.52 6.74 33.33
N ASP A 287 -1.25 7.71 33.87
CA ASP A 287 -1.87 7.61 35.19
C ASP A 287 -3.41 7.44 35.12
N LEU A 288 -3.92 7.05 33.97
CA LEU A 288 -5.36 6.89 33.76
C LEU A 288 -5.81 5.50 34.26
N PRO A 289 -6.63 5.41 35.33
CA PRO A 289 -7.02 4.13 35.90
C PRO A 289 -7.72 3.23 34.89
N GLY A 290 -7.35 1.96 34.86
CA GLY A 290 -7.91 0.96 33.95
C GLY A 290 -7.39 1.06 32.49
N TRP A 291 -6.59 2.08 32.15
CA TRP A 291 -6.02 2.24 30.82
C TRP A 291 -4.60 1.65 30.74
N HIS A 292 -4.26 1.15 29.58
CA HIS A 292 -2.91 0.67 29.25
C HIS A 292 -2.46 1.31 27.92
N LEU A 293 -1.27 1.91 27.93
CA LEU A 293 -0.69 2.58 26.79
C LEU A 293 0.39 1.72 26.15
N VAL A 294 0.24 1.40 24.87
CA VAL A 294 1.29 0.83 24.00
C VAL A 294 1.84 1.94 23.13
N LEU A 295 3.08 2.33 23.37
CA LEU A 295 3.73 3.46 22.70
C LEU A 295 4.83 2.98 21.75
N GLN A 296 4.61 3.10 20.45
CA GLN A 296 5.64 2.87 19.43
C GLN A 296 6.34 4.18 19.08
N VAL A 297 7.61 4.31 19.47
CA VAL A 297 8.38 5.57 19.35
C VAL A 297 9.39 5.57 18.18
N GLY A 298 9.51 4.45 17.45
CA GLY A 298 10.51 4.31 16.39
C GLY A 298 11.94 4.15 16.94
N ARG A 299 12.92 4.27 16.04
CA ARG A 299 14.34 4.02 16.35
C ARG A 299 15.08 5.21 16.97
N HIS A 300 14.50 6.41 16.94
CA HIS A 300 15.18 7.66 17.30
C HIS A 300 14.82 8.18 18.69
N VAL A 301 13.84 7.59 19.35
CA VAL A 301 13.36 7.99 20.68
C VAL A 301 13.40 6.76 21.59
N GLY A 302 13.86 6.93 22.82
CA GLY A 302 13.92 5.86 23.81
C GLY A 302 13.21 6.25 25.11
N PRO A 303 13.06 5.32 26.09
CA PRO A 303 12.43 5.61 27.38
C PRO A 303 13.07 6.79 28.12
N ALA A 304 14.38 6.99 27.99
CA ALA A 304 15.10 8.11 28.63
C ALA A 304 14.64 9.49 28.13
N ASP A 305 14.09 9.56 26.90
CA ASP A 305 13.62 10.81 26.30
C ASP A 305 12.19 11.17 26.77
N LEU A 306 11.51 10.24 27.46
CA LEU A 306 10.08 10.38 27.82
C LEU A 306 9.85 10.87 29.26
N GLY A 307 10.91 10.85 30.11
CA GLY A 307 10.80 11.15 31.53
C GLY A 307 10.32 9.94 32.35
N ASP A 308 9.55 10.18 33.40
CA ASP A 308 8.97 9.10 34.21
C ASP A 308 7.88 8.39 33.40
N VAL A 309 8.06 7.08 33.21
CA VAL A 309 7.12 6.21 32.47
C VAL A 309 6.42 5.30 33.48
N PRO A 310 5.10 5.47 33.68
CA PRO A 310 4.30 4.65 34.60
C PRO A 310 4.23 3.16 34.20
N ASP A 311 3.91 2.28 35.15
CA ASP A 311 3.84 0.82 34.94
C ASP A 311 2.79 0.36 33.91
N ASN A 312 1.77 1.19 33.64
CA ASN A 312 0.74 0.92 32.64
C ASN A 312 1.13 1.38 31.22
N VAL A 313 2.39 1.74 30.99
CA VAL A 313 2.90 2.21 29.70
C VAL A 313 4.01 1.27 29.21
N GLU A 314 3.79 0.68 28.03
CA GLU A 314 4.83 -0.05 27.29
C GLU A 314 5.46 0.89 26.27
N VAL A 315 6.81 0.96 26.21
CA VAL A 315 7.56 1.75 25.24
C VAL A 315 8.37 0.82 24.34
N HIS A 316 8.09 0.89 23.05
CA HIS A 316 8.73 0.03 22.04
C HIS A 316 9.26 0.85 20.87
N SER A 317 10.38 0.43 20.30
CA SER A 317 10.82 0.97 19.00
C SER A 317 9.90 0.50 17.85
N TRP A 318 9.33 -0.69 17.99
CA TRP A 318 8.40 -1.31 17.04
C TRP A 318 7.46 -2.27 17.75
N VAL A 319 6.21 -2.36 17.26
CA VAL A 319 5.20 -3.32 17.74
C VAL A 319 4.52 -4.04 16.57
N PRO A 320 3.99 -5.25 16.75
CA PRO A 320 3.12 -5.90 15.76
C PRO A 320 1.77 -5.15 15.73
N GLN A 321 1.72 -4.03 15.01
CA GLN A 321 0.66 -3.03 15.08
C GLN A 321 -0.73 -3.63 14.91
N LEU A 322 -0.92 -4.52 13.92
CA LEU A 322 -2.22 -5.15 13.68
C LEU A 322 -2.64 -6.08 14.84
N ALA A 323 -1.68 -6.78 15.48
CA ALA A 323 -1.97 -7.63 16.65
C ALA A 323 -2.40 -6.79 17.87
N VAL A 324 -1.81 -5.60 18.04
CA VAL A 324 -2.22 -4.64 19.08
C VAL A 324 -3.59 -4.07 18.74
N LEU A 325 -3.81 -3.58 17.52
CA LEU A 325 -5.07 -2.94 17.10
C LEU A 325 -6.29 -3.87 17.22
N ARG A 326 -6.13 -5.17 16.99
CA ARG A 326 -7.20 -6.17 17.21
C ARG A 326 -7.69 -6.23 18.65
N GLN A 327 -6.95 -5.63 19.60
CA GLN A 327 -7.23 -5.63 21.02
C GLN A 327 -7.24 -4.21 21.61
N ALA A 328 -6.98 -3.18 20.80
CA ALA A 328 -6.98 -1.78 21.21
C ALA A 328 -8.38 -1.18 21.18
N ASP A 329 -8.64 -0.27 22.11
CA ASP A 329 -9.88 0.53 22.19
C ASP A 329 -9.71 1.90 21.52
N LEU A 330 -8.47 2.35 21.32
CA LEU A 330 -8.14 3.62 20.69
C LEU A 330 -6.81 3.53 19.95
N PHE A 331 -6.71 4.21 18.80
CA PHE A 331 -5.49 4.37 18.04
C PHE A 331 -5.14 5.85 17.86
N VAL A 332 -4.05 6.30 18.44
CA VAL A 332 -3.48 7.61 18.17
C VAL A 332 -2.45 7.43 17.04
N THR A 333 -2.76 7.98 15.88
CA THR A 333 -2.02 7.70 14.63
C THR A 333 -1.67 8.99 13.91
N HIS A 334 -0.59 8.95 13.10
CA HIS A 334 -0.27 10.01 12.15
C HIS A 334 -1.21 10.05 10.93
N ALA A 335 -2.17 9.13 10.85
CA ALA A 335 -3.08 8.98 9.71
C ALA A 335 -2.37 8.65 8.37
N GLY A 336 -1.24 7.95 8.39
CA GLY A 336 -0.66 7.37 7.17
C GLY A 336 -1.59 6.31 6.59
N ALA A 337 -1.55 6.08 5.25
CA ALA A 337 -2.48 5.20 4.55
C ALA A 337 -2.59 3.80 5.18
N GLY A 338 -1.47 3.15 5.53
CA GLY A 338 -1.48 1.82 6.17
C GLY A 338 -2.18 1.81 7.52
N GLY A 339 -1.77 2.71 8.43
CA GLY A 339 -2.36 2.80 9.77
C GLY A 339 -3.85 3.15 9.75
N SER A 340 -4.27 4.05 8.85
CA SER A 340 -5.68 4.39 8.65
C SER A 340 -6.51 3.17 8.25
N GLN A 341 -6.03 2.38 7.29
CA GLN A 341 -6.70 1.15 6.87
C GLN A 341 -6.73 0.08 7.98
N GLU A 342 -5.65 -0.06 8.75
CA GLU A 342 -5.59 -0.98 9.88
C GLU A 342 -6.58 -0.60 10.99
N GLY A 343 -6.69 0.70 11.33
CA GLY A 343 -7.66 1.21 12.28
C GLY A 343 -9.11 0.94 11.83
N LEU A 344 -9.42 1.15 10.55
CA LEU A 344 -10.74 0.83 9.99
C LEU A 344 -11.01 -0.69 9.98
N ALA A 345 -10.03 -1.50 9.57
CA ALA A 345 -10.16 -2.95 9.50
C ALA A 345 -10.36 -3.60 10.87
N THR A 346 -9.85 -2.99 11.94
CA THR A 346 -10.02 -3.46 13.32
C THR A 346 -11.19 -2.78 14.05
N ALA A 347 -11.91 -1.88 13.36
CA ALA A 347 -12.96 -1.05 13.93
C ALA A 347 -12.51 -0.26 15.18
N THR A 348 -11.26 0.24 15.16
CA THR A 348 -10.66 1.00 16.25
C THR A 348 -10.84 2.49 16.01
N PRO A 349 -11.47 3.27 16.94
CA PRO A 349 -11.57 4.72 16.82
C PRO A 349 -10.18 5.38 16.86
N MET A 350 -10.03 6.50 16.14
CA MET A 350 -8.72 7.10 15.93
C MET A 350 -8.62 8.55 16.39
N ILE A 351 -7.49 8.94 16.99
CA ILE A 351 -7.03 10.32 17.06
C ILE A 351 -5.97 10.49 15.98
N ALA A 352 -6.27 11.28 14.97
CA ALA A 352 -5.38 11.53 13.85
C ALA A 352 -4.51 12.75 14.13
N VAL A 353 -3.19 12.55 14.25
CA VAL A 353 -2.18 13.59 14.50
C VAL A 353 -1.22 13.63 13.31
N PRO A 354 -1.62 14.24 12.16
CA PRO A 354 -0.84 14.19 10.93
C PRO A 354 0.46 14.98 11.08
N GLN A 355 1.55 14.42 10.54
CA GLN A 355 2.90 14.99 10.62
C GLN A 355 3.33 15.61 9.28
N ALA A 356 2.97 14.99 8.14
CA ALA A 356 3.43 15.41 6.82
C ALA A 356 2.58 14.84 5.68
N VAL A 357 2.80 15.32 4.48
CA VAL A 357 2.34 14.84 3.17
C VAL A 357 0.84 14.43 3.10
N ASP A 358 0.53 13.22 2.68
CA ASP A 358 -0.83 12.69 2.52
C ASP A 358 -1.60 12.54 3.84
N GLN A 359 -0.89 12.53 4.97
CA GLN A 359 -1.47 12.32 6.30
C GLN A 359 -2.54 13.36 6.66
N PHE A 360 -2.37 14.61 6.22
CA PHE A 360 -3.37 15.67 6.46
C PHE A 360 -4.69 15.36 5.77
N GLY A 361 -4.64 14.95 4.51
CA GLY A 361 -5.82 14.56 3.74
C GLY A 361 -6.48 13.29 4.28
N ASN A 362 -5.68 12.28 4.67
CA ASN A 362 -6.18 11.07 5.29
C ASN A 362 -6.87 11.36 6.64
N ALA A 363 -6.29 12.25 7.46
CA ALA A 363 -6.90 12.67 8.72
C ALA A 363 -8.25 13.38 8.52
N ASP A 364 -8.34 14.24 7.49
CA ASP A 364 -9.60 14.92 7.14
C ASP A 364 -10.66 13.92 6.68
N MET A 365 -10.29 12.92 5.88
CA MET A 365 -11.21 11.86 5.45
C MET A 365 -11.70 11.01 6.63
N LEU A 366 -10.81 10.56 7.51
CA LEU A 366 -11.19 9.79 8.70
C LEU A 366 -12.13 10.58 9.63
N GLN A 367 -11.89 11.89 9.78
CA GLN A 367 -12.77 12.77 10.54
C GLN A 367 -14.13 12.96 9.85
N ALA A 368 -14.15 13.15 8.52
CA ALA A 368 -15.39 13.26 7.74
C ALA A 368 -16.23 11.99 7.80
N LEU A 369 -15.58 10.81 7.82
CA LEU A 369 -16.25 9.52 8.06
C LEU A 369 -16.82 9.41 9.48
N GLY A 370 -16.43 10.30 10.39
CA GLY A 370 -16.88 10.30 11.79
C GLY A 370 -16.29 9.18 12.65
N VAL A 371 -15.14 8.64 12.25
CA VAL A 371 -14.42 7.55 12.94
C VAL A 371 -13.14 8.02 13.63
N ALA A 372 -12.78 9.28 13.44
CA ALA A 372 -11.63 9.90 14.06
C ALA A 372 -11.89 11.35 14.48
N ARG A 373 -10.97 11.88 15.30
CA ARG A 373 -10.80 13.32 15.53
C ARG A 373 -9.39 13.72 15.10
N LYS A 374 -9.29 14.73 14.25
CA LYS A 374 -8.01 15.32 13.85
C LYS A 374 -7.56 16.31 14.92
N VAL A 375 -6.31 16.19 15.32
CA VAL A 375 -5.63 17.09 16.25
C VAL A 375 -4.32 17.54 15.60
N ALA A 376 -4.05 18.83 15.55
CA ALA A 376 -2.77 19.34 15.06
C ALA A 376 -1.65 18.93 16.04
N THR A 377 -0.44 18.66 15.51
CA THR A 377 0.67 18.17 16.35
C THR A 377 1.02 19.14 17.49
N GLU A 378 1.00 20.44 17.21
CA GLU A 378 1.25 21.52 18.15
C GLU A 378 0.16 21.69 19.21
N GLU A 379 -1.05 21.20 18.96
CA GLU A 379 -2.20 21.21 19.86
C GLU A 379 -2.35 19.91 20.65
N ALA A 380 -1.56 18.88 20.34
CA ALA A 380 -1.67 17.54 20.91
C ALA A 380 -1.11 17.48 22.35
N THR A 381 -1.68 18.29 23.24
CA THR A 381 -1.37 18.28 24.70
C THR A 381 -2.04 17.10 25.40
N ALA A 382 -1.55 16.75 26.59
CA ALA A 382 -2.11 15.67 27.40
C ALA A 382 -3.61 15.84 27.67
N ASP A 383 -4.07 17.06 27.96
CA ASP A 383 -5.48 17.35 28.25
C ASP A 383 -6.35 17.14 26.98
N ILE A 384 -5.89 17.63 25.82
CA ILE A 384 -6.61 17.48 24.54
C ILE A 384 -6.66 16.01 24.13
N LEU A 385 -5.53 15.29 24.21
CA LEU A 385 -5.48 13.86 23.87
C LEU A 385 -6.40 13.04 24.78
N ARG A 386 -6.35 13.27 26.10
CA ARG A 386 -7.21 12.58 27.08
C ARG A 386 -8.67 12.90 26.85
N GLY A 387 -9.04 14.18 26.73
CA GLY A 387 -10.41 14.59 26.49
C GLY A 387 -10.99 14.03 25.20
N THR A 388 -10.19 14.03 24.13
CA THR A 388 -10.57 13.46 22.84
C THR A 388 -10.75 11.94 22.93
N ALA A 389 -9.84 11.24 23.63
CA ALA A 389 -9.90 9.80 23.83
C ALA A 389 -11.18 9.37 24.56
N LEU A 390 -11.48 10.03 25.68
CA LEU A 390 -12.70 9.75 26.47
C LEU A 390 -13.98 10.01 25.67
N ALA A 391 -13.98 11.01 24.80
CA ALA A 391 -15.12 11.31 23.94
C ALA A 391 -15.30 10.30 22.78
N LEU A 392 -14.22 9.68 22.30
CA LEU A 392 -14.29 8.75 21.17
C LEU A 392 -14.58 7.31 21.57
N VAL A 393 -13.94 6.83 22.65
CA VAL A 393 -13.91 5.39 23.00
C VAL A 393 -15.30 4.84 23.33
N ASP A 394 -16.15 5.64 23.96
CA ASP A 394 -17.50 5.23 24.36
C ASP A 394 -18.61 5.87 23.50
N ASP A 395 -18.26 6.48 22.37
CA ASP A 395 -19.24 7.05 21.42
C ASP A 395 -19.91 5.94 20.60
N PRO A 396 -21.21 5.67 20.80
CA PRO A 396 -21.91 4.59 20.08
C PRO A 396 -22.03 4.86 18.57
N GLU A 397 -22.03 6.12 18.14
CA GLU A 397 -22.10 6.48 16.73
C GLU A 397 -20.78 6.19 16.02
N VAL A 398 -19.65 6.52 16.65
CA VAL A 398 -18.31 6.14 16.16
C VAL A 398 -18.19 4.62 16.04
N ALA A 399 -18.60 3.88 17.08
CA ALA A 399 -18.57 2.42 17.08
C ALA A 399 -19.46 1.81 15.98
N ARG A 400 -20.64 2.38 15.74
CA ARG A 400 -21.55 1.94 14.68
C ARG A 400 -20.92 2.14 13.30
N ARG A 401 -20.41 3.34 13.03
CA ARG A 401 -19.76 3.68 11.73
C ARG A 401 -18.55 2.83 11.44
N LEU A 402 -17.70 2.60 12.43
CA LEU A 402 -16.53 1.72 12.30
C LEU A 402 -16.92 0.30 11.92
N LYS A 403 -17.98 -0.25 12.54
CA LYS A 403 -18.47 -1.59 12.22
C LYS A 403 -19.07 -1.67 10.82
N GLU A 404 -19.77 -0.64 10.36
CA GLU A 404 -20.30 -0.57 9.01
C GLU A 404 -19.17 -0.55 8.00
N ILE A 405 -18.18 0.34 8.17
CA ILE A 405 -17.01 0.40 7.29
C ILE A 405 -16.23 -0.93 7.30
N GLN A 406 -16.02 -1.52 8.47
CA GLN A 406 -15.35 -2.83 8.59
C GLN A 406 -16.11 -3.92 7.82
N ALA A 407 -17.44 -3.93 7.88
CA ALA A 407 -18.27 -4.89 7.16
C ALA A 407 -18.19 -4.68 5.63
N ASP A 408 -18.19 -3.42 5.18
CA ASP A 408 -18.03 -3.06 3.77
C ASP A 408 -16.66 -3.48 3.25
N MET A 409 -15.59 -3.17 4.00
CA MET A 409 -14.22 -3.61 3.67
C MET A 409 -14.12 -5.13 3.53
N ALA A 410 -14.80 -5.89 4.40
CA ALA A 410 -14.82 -7.35 4.30
C ALA A 410 -15.49 -7.85 3.02
N GLN A 411 -16.46 -7.10 2.47
CA GLN A 411 -17.15 -7.44 1.22
C GLN A 411 -16.32 -7.08 -0.02
N GLU A 412 -15.38 -6.14 0.09
CA GLU A 412 -14.46 -5.78 -0.99
C GLU A 412 -13.52 -6.95 -1.38
N GLY A 413 -13.31 -7.91 -0.50
CA GLY A 413 -12.71 -9.21 -0.77
C GLY A 413 -11.20 -9.30 -0.65
N GLY A 414 -10.50 -8.18 -0.46
CA GLY A 414 -9.06 -8.13 -0.13
C GLY A 414 -8.15 -8.86 -1.12
N THR A 415 -7.12 -9.47 -0.58
CA THR A 415 -6.04 -10.15 -1.31
C THR A 415 -6.56 -11.18 -2.31
N ARG A 416 -7.54 -12.01 -1.93
CA ARG A 416 -8.11 -13.04 -2.81
C ARG A 416 -8.81 -12.43 -4.01
N ARG A 417 -9.62 -11.40 -3.79
CA ARG A 417 -10.32 -10.69 -4.85
C ARG A 417 -9.34 -9.98 -5.80
N ALA A 418 -8.26 -9.41 -5.26
CA ALA A 418 -7.19 -8.83 -6.08
C ALA A 418 -6.58 -9.89 -7.02
N ALA A 419 -6.24 -11.06 -6.50
CA ALA A 419 -5.68 -12.14 -7.30
C ALA A 419 -6.68 -12.65 -8.36
N ASP A 420 -7.98 -12.81 -8.03
CA ASP A 420 -9.02 -13.19 -9.00
C ASP A 420 -9.11 -12.20 -10.16
N LEU A 421 -9.05 -10.90 -9.86
CA LEU A 421 -9.09 -9.85 -10.86
C LEU A 421 -7.84 -9.83 -11.74
N ILE A 422 -6.65 -10.10 -11.17
CA ILE A 422 -5.40 -10.20 -11.92
C ILE A 422 -5.45 -11.41 -12.86
N GLU A 423 -5.89 -12.56 -12.37
CA GLU A 423 -6.03 -13.76 -13.18
C GLU A 423 -7.01 -13.58 -14.35
N ALA A 424 -8.05 -12.75 -14.17
CA ALA A 424 -9.02 -12.44 -15.23
C ALA A 424 -8.41 -11.59 -16.37
N GLU A 425 -7.32 -10.88 -16.12
CA GLU A 425 -6.60 -10.08 -17.13
C GLU A 425 -5.51 -10.89 -17.87
N LEU A 426 -5.24 -12.13 -17.44
CA LEU A 426 -4.29 -12.98 -18.15
C LEU A 426 -4.79 -13.35 -19.55
N PRO A 427 -3.89 -13.38 -20.58
CA PRO A 427 -4.26 -13.80 -21.92
C PRO A 427 -4.89 -15.19 -21.94
N ALA A 428 -5.94 -15.37 -22.73
CA ALA A 428 -6.50 -16.70 -22.98
C ALA A 428 -5.43 -17.59 -23.65
N ARG A 429 -5.10 -18.72 -23.04
CA ARG A 429 -4.17 -19.72 -23.57
C ARG A 429 -4.88 -20.87 -24.27
#